data_309a110ba4cd45028993ed1fe57a8613
#
_entry.id   309a110ba4cd45028993ed1fe57a8613
#
_cell.length_a   1.000
_cell.length_b   1.000
_cell.length_c   1.000
_cell.angle_alpha   90.00
_cell.angle_beta   90.00
_cell.angle_gamma   90.00
#
_symmetry.space_group_name_H-M   'P 1'
#
loop_
_entity.id
_entity.type
_entity.pdbx_description
1 polymer ?
#
loop_
_entity_poly.entity_id
_entity_poly.type
_entity_poly.pdbx_seq_one_letter_code
_entity_poly.pdbx_strand_id
1 'polypeptide(L)'
;MKSAYRAVAGLICVLVVVQAAGVAFGTFGILNFIEDGNSYTESIAEGGTTAGSDGQLIHSIGAAVIAFLAIVLLIISFFAKIEGGVKWAGYVFLAVLAQWILAVLAYAAPVVGLLHGINAFVLFGVAMVAAQNAKRSAVSPPPAPERQSV
;
A
#
# COMPACT_ATOMS: atom_id res chain seq x y z
N MET A 1 -19.39 8.13 4.43
CA MET A 1 -18.10 7.81 5.07
C MET A 1 -17.71 6.32 4.96
N LYS A 2 -18.60 5.33 5.25
CA LYS A 2 -18.26 3.89 5.11
C LYS A 2 -17.81 3.50 3.70
N SER A 3 -18.49 4.00 2.66
CA SER A 3 -18.12 3.74 1.25
C SER A 3 -16.77 4.36 0.88
N ALA A 4 -16.49 5.58 1.35
CA ALA A 4 -15.19 6.25 1.14
C ALA A 4 -14.05 5.48 1.83
N TYR A 5 -14.24 5.06 3.07
CA TYR A 5 -13.27 4.22 3.79
C TYR A 5 -12.97 2.94 3.02
N ARG A 6 -14.01 2.23 2.56
CA ARG A 6 -13.86 1.00 1.77
C ARG A 6 -13.13 1.24 0.45
N ALA A 7 -13.47 2.34 -0.26
CA ALA A 7 -12.85 2.68 -1.53
C ALA A 7 -11.36 3.00 -1.36
N VAL A 8 -11.00 3.80 -0.35
CA VAL A 8 -9.60 4.14 -0.06
C VAL A 8 -8.80 2.91 0.34
N ALA A 9 -9.33 2.05 1.23
CA ALA A 9 -8.65 0.81 1.62
C ALA A 9 -8.48 -0.15 0.42
N GLY A 10 -9.49 -0.28 -0.44
CA GLY A 10 -9.42 -1.07 -1.67
C GLY A 10 -8.42 -0.49 -2.68
N LEU A 11 -8.35 0.83 -2.81
CA LEU A 11 -7.37 1.49 -3.68
C LEU A 11 -5.94 1.25 -3.20
N ILE A 12 -5.69 1.26 -1.88
CA ILE A 12 -4.37 0.90 -1.32
C ILE A 12 -4.00 -0.53 -1.74
N CYS A 13 -4.93 -1.51 -1.66
CA CYS A 13 -4.66 -2.88 -2.13
C CYS A 13 -4.24 -2.91 -3.61
N VAL A 14 -4.96 -2.21 -4.48
CA VAL A 14 -4.64 -2.14 -5.92
C VAL A 14 -3.25 -1.52 -6.12
N LEU A 15 -2.97 -0.41 -5.43
CA LEU A 15 -1.69 0.27 -5.56
C LEU A 15 -0.51 -0.58 -5.05
N VAL A 16 -0.68 -1.39 -4.01
CA VAL A 16 0.38 -2.33 -3.58
C VAL A 16 0.71 -3.34 -4.68
N VAL A 17 -0.28 -3.84 -5.42
CA VAL A 17 -0.04 -4.70 -6.59
C VAL A 17 0.69 -3.95 -7.70
N VAL A 18 0.29 -2.72 -7.99
CA VAL A 18 0.97 -1.85 -8.97
C VAL A 18 2.42 -1.59 -8.55
N GLN A 19 2.69 -1.41 -7.25
CA GLN A 19 4.05 -1.25 -6.73
C GLN A 19 4.93 -2.48 -7.01
N ALA A 20 4.42 -3.68 -6.74
CA ALA A 20 5.13 -4.91 -7.01
C ALA A 20 5.41 -5.10 -8.52
N ALA A 21 4.41 -4.79 -9.36
CA ALA A 21 4.56 -4.82 -10.81
C ALA A 21 5.58 -3.77 -11.31
N GLY A 22 5.57 -2.55 -10.74
CA GLY A 22 6.53 -1.50 -11.06
C GLY A 22 7.98 -1.90 -10.75
N VAL A 23 8.21 -2.49 -9.57
CA VAL A 23 9.54 -3.01 -9.19
C VAL A 23 9.98 -4.12 -10.13
N ALA A 24 9.10 -5.08 -10.46
CA ALA A 24 9.42 -6.16 -11.39
C ALA A 24 9.78 -5.60 -12.77
N PHE A 25 8.94 -4.70 -13.32
CA PHE A 25 9.19 -4.03 -14.59
C PHE A 25 10.53 -3.27 -14.57
N GLY A 26 10.78 -2.50 -13.49
CA GLY A 26 12.04 -1.79 -13.31
C GLY A 26 13.26 -2.71 -13.28
N THR A 27 13.18 -3.80 -12.51
CA THR A 27 14.29 -4.75 -12.37
C THR A 27 14.59 -5.44 -13.69
N PHE A 28 13.59 -5.98 -14.37
CA PHE A 28 13.80 -6.64 -15.66
C PHE A 28 14.23 -5.66 -16.75
N GLY A 29 13.75 -4.41 -16.70
CA GLY A 29 14.22 -3.36 -17.62
C GLY A 29 15.71 -3.02 -17.44
N ILE A 30 16.19 -2.96 -16.18
CA ILE A 30 17.61 -2.75 -15.88
C ILE A 30 18.44 -3.96 -16.36
N LEU A 31 17.99 -5.18 -16.07
CA LEU A 31 18.71 -6.40 -16.49
C LEU A 31 18.83 -6.47 -18.01
N ASN A 32 17.76 -6.24 -18.75
CA ASN A 32 17.78 -6.22 -20.21
C ASN A 32 18.74 -5.15 -20.75
N PHE A 33 18.74 -3.95 -20.15
CA PHE A 33 19.65 -2.87 -20.54
C PHE A 33 21.13 -3.27 -20.38
N ILE A 34 21.46 -4.00 -19.30
CA ILE A 34 22.81 -4.51 -19.04
C ILE A 34 23.15 -5.65 -20.01
N GLU A 35 22.22 -6.56 -20.28
CA GLU A 35 22.40 -7.68 -21.24
C GLU A 35 22.66 -7.19 -22.67
N ASP A 36 22.10 -6.03 -23.05
CA ASP A 36 22.38 -5.37 -24.34
C ASP A 36 23.77 -4.72 -24.40
N GLY A 37 24.61 -4.94 -23.38
CA GLY A 37 25.99 -4.44 -23.31
C GLY A 37 26.15 -3.02 -22.79
N ASN A 38 25.10 -2.42 -22.21
CA ASN A 38 25.14 -1.09 -21.64
C ASN A 38 25.59 -1.11 -20.18
N SER A 39 26.17 0.01 -19.71
CA SER A 39 26.52 0.19 -18.30
C SER A 39 25.42 0.93 -17.57
N TYR A 40 24.89 0.37 -16.49
CA TYR A 40 23.91 1.04 -15.63
C TYR A 40 24.66 1.97 -14.65
N THR A 41 24.67 3.26 -14.94
CA THR A 41 25.37 4.29 -14.18
C THR A 41 24.39 5.05 -13.29
N GLU A 42 24.94 5.81 -12.31
CA GLU A 42 24.15 6.70 -11.43
C GLU A 42 23.31 7.70 -12.24
N SER A 43 23.87 8.30 -13.29
CA SER A 43 23.16 9.23 -14.16
C SER A 43 21.95 8.59 -14.87
N ILE A 44 22.02 7.30 -15.18
CA ILE A 44 20.89 6.55 -15.75
C ILE A 44 19.88 6.20 -14.67
N ALA A 45 20.32 5.87 -13.46
CA ALA A 45 19.45 5.59 -12.33
C ALA A 45 18.62 6.83 -11.92
N GLU A 46 19.21 8.03 -11.95
CA GLU A 46 18.57 9.27 -11.49
C GLU A 46 17.71 9.96 -12.55
N GLY A 47 18.06 9.87 -13.81
CA GLY A 47 17.37 10.61 -14.87
C GLY A 47 17.21 9.86 -16.19
N GLY A 48 17.36 8.53 -16.13
CA GLY A 48 17.42 7.71 -17.31
C GLY A 48 16.10 7.50 -18.04
N THR A 49 16.24 7.11 -19.30
CA THR A 49 15.16 6.83 -20.25
C THR A 49 15.00 5.34 -20.54
N THR A 50 15.34 4.49 -19.56
CA THR A 50 15.21 3.04 -19.69
C THR A 50 13.91 2.56 -19.07
N ALA A 51 13.39 1.40 -19.51
CA ALA A 51 12.26 0.74 -18.87
C ALA A 51 12.47 0.52 -17.36
N GLY A 52 13.74 0.33 -16.93
CA GLY A 52 14.11 0.25 -15.52
C GLY A 52 13.83 1.53 -14.75
N SER A 53 14.16 2.68 -15.33
CA SER A 53 13.90 4.00 -14.74
C SER A 53 12.40 4.25 -14.58
N ASP A 54 11.61 3.90 -15.60
CA ASP A 54 10.15 4.04 -15.55
C ASP A 54 9.54 3.19 -14.44
N GLY A 55 10.02 1.97 -14.26
CA GLY A 55 9.57 1.08 -13.17
C GLY A 55 9.89 1.65 -11.78
N GLN A 56 11.08 2.22 -11.60
CA GLN A 56 11.47 2.89 -10.36
C GLN A 56 10.65 4.16 -10.11
N LEU A 57 10.34 4.93 -11.14
CA LEU A 57 9.49 6.12 -11.04
C LEU A 57 8.06 5.74 -10.60
N ILE A 58 7.47 4.72 -11.21
CA ILE A 58 6.15 4.18 -10.82
C ILE A 58 6.18 3.79 -9.34
N HIS A 59 7.24 3.11 -8.90
CA HIS A 59 7.39 2.68 -7.50
C HIS A 59 7.49 3.89 -6.56
N SER A 60 8.32 4.88 -6.86
CA SER A 60 8.53 6.06 -6.02
C SER A 60 7.27 6.91 -5.88
N ILE A 61 6.61 7.23 -7.00
CA ILE A 61 5.36 8.03 -6.99
C ILE A 61 4.26 7.25 -6.28
N GLY A 62 4.09 5.98 -6.59
CA GLY A 62 3.04 5.16 -6.01
C GLY A 62 3.24 4.97 -4.50
N ALA A 63 4.48 4.87 -4.00
CA ALA A 63 4.77 4.83 -2.58
C ALA A 63 4.29 6.10 -1.86
N ALA A 64 4.52 7.29 -2.44
CA ALA A 64 4.04 8.56 -1.90
C ALA A 64 2.49 8.64 -1.91
N VAL A 65 1.85 8.17 -2.98
CA VAL A 65 0.39 8.11 -3.08
C VAL A 65 -0.20 7.17 -2.02
N ILE A 66 0.40 5.99 -1.81
CA ILE A 66 -0.05 5.04 -0.77
C ILE A 66 0.09 5.67 0.63
N ALA A 67 1.19 6.37 0.91
CA ALA A 67 1.39 7.06 2.18
C ALA A 67 0.32 8.12 2.44
N PHE A 68 0.01 8.94 1.43
CA PHE A 68 -1.07 9.91 1.49
C PHE A 68 -2.43 9.25 1.74
N LEU A 69 -2.75 8.17 1.01
CA LEU A 69 -4.01 7.44 1.17
C LEU A 69 -4.13 6.77 2.54
N ALA A 70 -3.03 6.30 3.13
CA ALA A 70 -3.04 5.73 4.48
C ALA A 70 -3.39 6.80 5.54
N ILE A 71 -2.89 8.04 5.39
CA ILE A 71 -3.28 9.16 6.24
C ILE A 71 -4.77 9.49 6.04
N VAL A 72 -5.22 9.58 4.79
CA VAL A 72 -6.64 9.83 4.47
C VAL A 72 -7.53 8.74 5.06
N LEU A 73 -7.14 7.46 4.95
CA LEU A 73 -7.88 6.34 5.53
C LEU A 73 -7.98 6.46 7.04
N LEU A 74 -6.87 6.81 7.71
CA LEU A 74 -6.85 7.01 9.15
C LEU A 74 -7.77 8.15 9.58
N ILE A 75 -7.74 9.29 8.88
CA ILE A 75 -8.64 10.42 9.16
C ILE A 75 -10.11 10.02 8.96
N ILE A 76 -10.44 9.40 7.83
CA ILE A 76 -11.81 8.94 7.54
C ILE A 76 -12.31 7.96 8.59
N SER A 77 -11.43 7.12 9.16
CA SER A 77 -11.78 6.07 10.11
C SER A 77 -12.47 6.61 11.36
N PHE A 78 -12.10 7.79 11.84
CA PHE A 78 -12.70 8.44 13.01
C PHE A 78 -14.16 8.83 12.79
N PHE A 79 -14.57 9.05 11.54
CA PHE A 79 -15.92 9.52 11.17
C PHE A 79 -16.77 8.42 10.52
N ALA A 80 -16.17 7.28 10.13
CA ALA A 80 -16.84 6.26 9.34
C ALA A 80 -17.83 5.40 10.15
N LYS A 81 -17.74 5.39 11.50
CA LYS A 81 -18.56 4.55 12.39
C LYS A 81 -18.55 3.08 11.96
N ILE A 82 -17.35 2.53 11.72
CA ILE A 82 -17.08 1.14 11.39
C ILE A 82 -16.48 0.49 12.63
N GLU A 83 -17.04 -0.63 13.08
CA GLU A 83 -16.48 -1.39 14.19
C GLU A 83 -15.05 -1.84 13.86
N GLY A 84 -14.09 -1.51 14.74
CA GLY A 84 -12.67 -1.75 14.49
C GLY A 84 -12.06 -0.92 13.34
N GLY A 85 -12.79 0.03 12.76
CA GLY A 85 -12.33 0.82 11.61
C GLY A 85 -11.05 1.60 11.91
N VAL A 86 -10.98 2.28 13.06
CA VAL A 86 -9.77 3.02 13.49
C VAL A 86 -8.58 2.08 13.70
N LYS A 87 -8.81 0.91 14.33
CA LYS A 87 -7.77 -0.09 14.57
C LYS A 87 -7.15 -0.56 13.25
N TRP A 88 -7.97 -0.93 12.27
CA TRP A 88 -7.47 -1.43 10.99
C TRP A 88 -6.81 -0.33 10.14
N ALA A 89 -7.35 0.89 10.16
CA ALA A 89 -6.69 2.04 9.53
C ALA A 89 -5.33 2.34 10.18
N GLY A 90 -5.24 2.22 11.50
CA GLY A 90 -3.98 2.34 12.25
C GLY A 90 -2.95 1.28 11.84
N TYR A 91 -3.36 0.03 11.65
CA TYR A 91 -2.46 -1.02 11.16
C TYR A 91 -1.99 -0.76 9.73
N VAL A 92 -2.86 -0.26 8.84
CA VAL A 92 -2.45 0.16 7.50
C VAL A 92 -1.40 1.26 7.57
N PHE A 93 -1.63 2.28 8.40
CA PHE A 93 -0.69 3.39 8.58
C PHE A 93 0.66 2.91 9.13
N LEU A 94 0.67 2.05 10.14
CA LEU A 94 1.89 1.49 10.72
C LEU A 94 2.65 0.60 9.71
N ALA A 95 1.94 -0.19 8.91
CA ALA A 95 2.57 -1.00 7.85
C ALA A 95 3.21 -0.11 6.78
N VAL A 96 2.60 1.03 6.43
CA VAL A 96 3.19 2.02 5.51
C VAL A 96 4.43 2.66 6.11
N LEU A 97 4.42 3.05 7.39
CA LEU A 97 5.61 3.56 8.07
C LEU A 97 6.74 2.53 8.07
N ALA A 98 6.43 1.28 8.42
CA ALA A 98 7.40 0.19 8.36
C ALA A 98 7.97 0.01 6.94
N GLN A 99 7.12 0.13 5.90
CA GLN A 99 7.54 0.02 4.51
C GLN A 99 8.61 1.07 4.15
N TRP A 100 8.42 2.31 4.56
CA TRP A 100 9.40 3.39 4.33
C TRP A 100 10.69 3.17 5.11
N ILE A 101 10.60 2.81 6.38
CA ILE A 101 11.78 2.53 7.22
C ILE A 101 12.59 1.36 6.63
N LEU A 102 11.93 0.26 6.26
CA LEU A 102 12.58 -0.89 5.66
C LEU A 102 13.20 -0.57 4.31
N ALA A 103 12.58 0.29 3.48
CA ALA A 103 13.15 0.75 2.23
C ALA A 103 14.48 1.50 2.47
N VAL A 104 14.50 2.47 3.39
CA VAL A 104 15.71 3.23 3.71
C VAL A 104 16.81 2.31 4.24
N LEU A 105 16.49 1.40 5.14
CA LEU A 105 17.46 0.44 5.71
C LEU A 105 18.00 -0.54 4.65
N ALA A 106 17.20 -0.89 3.65
CA ALA A 106 17.60 -1.80 2.58
C ALA A 106 18.73 -1.22 1.70
N TYR A 107 18.85 0.11 1.58
CA TYR A 107 19.98 0.72 0.91
C TYR A 107 21.32 0.46 1.64
N ALA A 108 21.30 0.45 2.97
CA ALA A 108 22.49 0.15 3.78
C ALA A 108 22.74 -1.37 3.91
N ALA A 109 21.69 -2.18 3.94
CA ALA A 109 21.75 -3.62 4.11
C ALA A 109 20.73 -4.31 3.19
N PRO A 110 21.13 -4.77 1.99
CA PRO A 110 20.20 -5.32 0.99
C PRO A 110 19.32 -6.48 1.49
N VAL A 111 19.80 -7.27 2.46
CA VAL A 111 19.01 -8.34 3.10
C VAL A 111 17.73 -7.81 3.75
N VAL A 112 17.71 -6.56 4.20
CA VAL A 112 16.50 -5.90 4.77
C VAL A 112 15.43 -5.70 3.68
N GLY A 113 15.79 -5.67 2.40
CA GLY A 113 14.87 -5.66 1.28
C GLY A 113 13.91 -6.86 1.30
N LEU A 114 14.30 -8.00 1.86
CA LEU A 114 13.40 -9.14 2.07
C LEU A 114 12.24 -8.78 3.01
N LEU A 115 12.55 -8.07 4.10
CA LEU A 115 11.54 -7.63 5.06
C LEU A 115 10.63 -6.57 4.46
N HIS A 116 11.17 -5.66 3.63
CA HIS A 116 10.38 -4.70 2.86
C HIS A 116 9.38 -5.43 1.94
N GLY A 117 9.82 -6.45 1.20
CA GLY A 117 8.95 -7.27 0.37
C GLY A 117 7.87 -8.01 1.18
N ILE A 118 8.22 -8.63 2.30
CA ILE A 118 7.27 -9.32 3.20
C ILE A 118 6.25 -8.32 3.75
N ASN A 119 6.69 -7.14 4.20
CA ASN A 119 5.78 -6.12 4.74
C ASN A 119 4.80 -5.58 3.69
N ALA A 120 5.13 -5.62 2.40
CA ALA A 120 4.18 -5.27 1.33
C ALA A 120 2.95 -6.22 1.34
N PHE A 121 3.15 -7.52 1.56
CA PHE A 121 2.05 -8.48 1.73
C PHE A 121 1.25 -8.23 3.01
N VAL A 122 1.92 -7.86 4.11
CA VAL A 122 1.24 -7.48 5.35
C VAL A 122 0.37 -6.24 5.11
N LEU A 123 0.90 -5.21 4.45
CA LEU A 123 0.16 -3.99 4.09
C LEU A 123 -1.07 -4.32 3.24
N PHE A 124 -0.90 -5.14 2.21
CA PHE A 124 -2.01 -5.60 1.37
C PHE A 124 -3.09 -6.31 2.22
N GLY A 125 -2.67 -7.24 3.09
CA GLY A 125 -3.58 -8.01 3.94
C GLY A 125 -4.38 -7.13 4.91
N VAL A 126 -3.71 -6.22 5.63
CA VAL A 126 -4.40 -5.33 6.59
C VAL A 126 -5.32 -4.33 5.88
N ALA A 127 -4.96 -3.83 4.70
CA ALA A 127 -5.81 -2.96 3.89
C ALA A 127 -7.04 -3.72 3.37
N MET A 128 -6.88 -4.98 2.96
CA MET A 128 -7.99 -5.83 2.54
C MET A 128 -8.97 -6.09 3.69
N VAL A 129 -8.48 -6.39 4.90
CA VAL A 129 -9.33 -6.58 6.08
C VAL A 129 -10.07 -5.27 6.41
N ALA A 130 -9.40 -4.11 6.33
CA ALA A 130 -10.03 -2.81 6.52
C ALA A 130 -11.21 -2.62 5.54
N ALA A 131 -11.00 -2.90 4.25
CA ALA A 131 -12.04 -2.81 3.23
C ALA A 131 -13.21 -3.78 3.47
N GLN A 132 -12.93 -5.03 3.89
CA GLN A 132 -13.94 -6.04 4.20
C GLN A 132 -14.77 -5.68 5.43
N ASN A 133 -14.16 -5.14 6.48
CA ASN A 133 -14.87 -4.67 7.68
C ASN A 133 -15.87 -3.57 7.33
N ALA A 134 -15.49 -2.63 6.47
CA ALA A 134 -16.40 -1.60 6.00
C ALA A 134 -17.59 -2.16 5.23
N LYS A 135 -17.38 -3.21 4.43
CA LYS A 135 -18.45 -3.92 3.71
C LYS A 135 -19.43 -4.58 4.68
N ARG A 136 -18.93 -5.30 5.68
CA ARG A 136 -19.76 -5.98 6.69
C ARG A 136 -20.61 -4.98 7.47
N SER A 137 -20.01 -3.89 7.94
CA SER A 137 -20.70 -2.83 8.67
C SER A 137 -21.78 -2.09 7.86
N ALA A 138 -21.74 -2.17 6.53
CA ALA A 138 -22.75 -1.59 5.65
C ALA A 138 -23.98 -2.50 5.46
N VAL A 139 -23.83 -3.81 5.68
CA VAL A 139 -24.85 -4.84 5.40
C VAL A 139 -25.60 -5.27 6.68
N SER A 140 -25.06 -5.01 7.89
CA SER A 140 -25.71 -5.38 9.15
C SER A 140 -27.06 -4.67 9.30
N PRO A 141 -28.20 -5.42 9.50
CA PRO A 141 -29.51 -4.81 9.74
C PRO A 141 -29.51 -3.99 11.05
N PRO A 142 -30.41 -3.00 11.19
CA PRO A 142 -30.61 -2.33 12.46
C PRO A 142 -30.99 -3.34 13.55
N PRO A 143 -30.59 -3.14 14.82
CA PRO A 143 -31.06 -3.97 15.92
C PRO A 143 -32.59 -4.02 15.90
N ALA A 144 -33.14 -5.23 16.08
CA ALA A 144 -34.59 -5.38 16.23
C ALA A 144 -35.10 -4.51 17.37
N PRO A 145 -36.23 -3.82 17.23
CA PRO A 145 -36.80 -3.04 18.31
C PRO A 145 -37.01 -3.94 19.54
N GLU A 146 -36.48 -3.49 20.68
CA GLU A 146 -36.72 -4.15 21.98
C GLU A 146 -38.21 -4.35 22.16
N ARG A 147 -38.67 -5.59 22.27
CA ARG A 147 -40.04 -5.88 22.66
C ARG A 147 -40.23 -5.36 24.07
N GLN A 148 -40.90 -4.24 24.19
CA GLN A 148 -41.43 -3.80 25.50
C GLN A 148 -42.37 -4.90 25.99
N SER A 149 -41.93 -5.66 26.99
CA SER A 149 -42.80 -6.57 27.74
C SER A 149 -43.81 -5.71 28.51
N VAL A 150 -45.07 -5.79 28.09
CA VAL A 150 -46.22 -5.24 28.80
C VAL A 150 -46.54 -6.12 30.00
#